data_d420428f8e06d5c7e37ed5bf4e41fe85
#
_entry.id   d420428f8e06d5c7e37ed5bf4e41fe85
#
_cell.length_a   1.000
_cell.length_b   1.000
_cell.length_c   1.000
_cell.angle_alpha   90.00
_cell.angle_beta   90.00
_cell.angle_gamma   90.00
#
_symmetry.space_group_name_H-M   'P 1'
#
loop_
_entity.id
_entity.type
_entity.pdbx_description
1 polymer ?
#
loop_
_entity_poly.entity_id
_entity_poly.type
_entity_poly.pdbx_seq_one_letter_code
_entity_poly.pdbx_strand_id
1 'polypeptide(L)'
;MTKKITLLFVICLIWSCGYQPIYLKKNNLEQKIKTITLNGEQKINKTILTSLGVKVDKNLLAGHSLILKSLKRIDVISKDKNGNPSAYKTSIIVDVSLTEKERIIKQKEFVSTFTYNASDNKFNLSQYQKNIELNLINEISEKIFIYLRS
;
A
#
# COMPACT_ATOMS: atom_id res chain seq x y z
N MET A 1 22.31 15.94 49.00
CA MET A 1 21.12 15.13 48.67
C MET A 1 20.48 15.52 47.36
N THR A 2 20.42 16.77 47.00
CA THR A 2 19.81 17.31 45.75
C THR A 2 20.41 16.73 44.46
N LYS A 3 21.75 16.59 44.35
CA LYS A 3 22.39 16.03 43.14
C LYS A 3 21.98 14.59 42.78
N LYS A 4 21.69 13.74 43.80
CA LYS A 4 21.26 12.37 43.56
C LYS A 4 19.79 12.30 43.07
N ILE A 5 18.96 13.23 43.53
CA ILE A 5 17.54 13.32 43.09
C ILE A 5 17.48 13.83 41.63
N THR A 6 18.32 14.81 41.25
CA THR A 6 18.39 15.33 39.87
C THR A 6 18.84 14.23 38.92
N LEU A 7 19.82 13.39 39.31
CA LEU A 7 20.29 12.28 38.48
C LEU A 7 19.20 11.24 38.23
N LEU A 8 18.43 10.92 39.27
CA LEU A 8 17.29 9.96 39.17
C LEU A 8 16.21 10.47 38.23
N PHE A 9 15.91 11.77 38.28
CA PHE A 9 14.91 12.40 37.41
C PHE A 9 15.32 12.39 35.92
N VAL A 10 16.60 12.58 35.61
CA VAL A 10 17.13 12.50 34.24
C VAL A 10 17.05 11.07 33.69
N ILE A 11 17.30 10.06 34.51
CA ILE A 11 17.20 8.64 34.10
C ILE A 11 15.76 8.26 33.76
N CYS A 12 14.75 8.75 34.51
CA CYS A 12 13.34 8.50 34.22
C CYS A 12 12.86 9.10 32.88
N LEU A 13 13.46 10.22 32.41
CA LEU A 13 13.10 10.85 31.15
C LEU A 13 13.58 10.05 29.92
N ILE A 14 14.62 9.23 30.04
CA ILE A 14 15.18 8.45 28.94
C ILE A 14 14.34 7.21 28.64
N TRP A 15 13.51 6.73 29.56
CA TRP A 15 12.65 5.55 29.38
C TRP A 15 11.31 5.87 28.72
N SER A 16 11.00 7.15 28.46
CA SER A 16 9.71 7.58 27.90
C SER A 16 9.61 7.50 26.37
N CYS A 17 10.69 7.14 25.65
CA CYS A 17 10.66 7.05 24.20
C CYS A 17 10.27 5.66 23.72
N GLY A 18 9.06 5.22 24.05
CA GLY A 18 8.43 4.03 23.47
C GLY A 18 7.96 4.28 22.05
N TYR A 19 8.87 4.64 21.11
CA TYR A 19 8.56 4.67 19.69
C TYR A 19 8.37 3.23 19.19
N GLN A 20 7.13 2.73 19.21
CA GLN A 20 6.79 1.51 18.49
C GLN A 20 6.58 1.87 17.02
N PRO A 21 7.43 1.40 16.10
CA PRO A 21 7.21 1.62 14.68
C PRO A 21 5.92 0.91 14.27
N ILE A 22 4.92 1.70 13.88
CA ILE A 22 3.58 1.26 13.46
C ILE A 22 3.66 0.27 12.28
N TYR A 23 4.77 0.27 11.56
CA TYR A 23 5.03 -0.57 10.39
C TYR A 23 5.36 -2.04 10.67
N LEU A 24 5.55 -2.45 11.93
CA LEU A 24 5.90 -3.85 12.28
C LEU A 24 4.70 -4.74 12.63
N LYS A 25 3.48 -4.22 12.66
CA LYS A 25 2.31 -5.11 12.66
C LYS A 25 2.16 -5.68 11.26
N LYS A 26 2.78 -6.82 11.03
CA LYS A 26 2.53 -7.67 9.88
C LYS A 26 1.02 -7.87 9.81
N ASN A 27 0.36 -7.10 8.94
CA ASN A 27 -1.08 -7.19 8.75
C ASN A 27 -1.37 -8.61 8.26
N ASN A 28 -1.83 -9.47 9.13
CA ASN A 28 -2.29 -10.80 8.73
C ASN A 28 -3.79 -10.69 8.50
N LEU A 29 -4.20 -10.91 7.28
CA LEU A 29 -5.62 -11.06 6.96
C LEU A 29 -6.08 -12.40 7.56
N GLU A 30 -6.96 -12.35 8.56
CA GLU A 30 -7.47 -13.55 9.25
C GLU A 30 -8.46 -14.35 8.39
N GLN A 31 -8.80 -13.83 7.22
CA GLN A 31 -9.73 -14.51 6.31
C GLN A 31 -9.10 -15.76 5.72
N LYS A 32 -9.87 -16.83 5.68
CA LYS A 32 -9.49 -18.13 5.08
C LYS A 32 -9.51 -18.03 3.56
N ILE A 33 -8.40 -17.61 2.97
CA ILE A 33 -8.25 -17.49 1.52
C ILE A 33 -7.79 -18.83 0.94
N LYS A 34 -8.61 -19.40 0.08
CA LYS A 34 -8.34 -20.66 -0.64
C LYS A 34 -7.63 -20.42 -1.96
N THR A 35 -8.03 -19.37 -2.69
CA THR A 35 -7.54 -19.08 -4.03
C THR A 35 -7.26 -17.59 -4.19
N ILE A 36 -6.22 -17.25 -4.96
CA ILE A 36 -5.91 -15.87 -5.34
C ILE A 36 -5.78 -15.80 -6.86
N THR A 37 -6.50 -14.86 -7.46
CA THR A 37 -6.41 -14.54 -8.89
C THR A 37 -5.88 -13.13 -9.06
N LEU A 38 -4.82 -12.98 -9.86
CA LEU A 38 -4.14 -11.70 -10.10
C LEU A 38 -4.26 -11.33 -11.57
N ASN A 39 -4.85 -10.17 -11.85
CA ASN A 39 -5.00 -9.62 -13.19
C ASN A 39 -4.35 -8.24 -13.28
N GLY A 40 -3.81 -7.88 -14.46
CA GLY A 40 -3.15 -6.59 -14.71
C GLY A 40 -1.71 -6.55 -14.21
N GLU A 41 -1.32 -5.50 -13.49
CA GLU A 41 0.06 -5.21 -13.07
C GLU A 41 0.56 -6.15 -11.98
N GLN A 42 1.28 -7.21 -12.39
CA GLN A 42 1.72 -8.28 -11.48
C GLN A 42 2.57 -7.79 -10.30
N LYS A 43 3.43 -6.78 -10.54
CA LYS A 43 4.28 -6.22 -9.50
C LYS A 43 3.44 -5.54 -8.42
N ILE A 44 2.44 -4.74 -8.81
CA ILE A 44 1.52 -4.04 -7.91
C ILE A 44 0.73 -5.08 -7.09
N ASN A 45 0.13 -6.06 -7.77
CA ASN A 45 -0.65 -7.11 -7.12
C ASN A 45 0.17 -7.88 -6.07
N LYS A 46 1.40 -8.29 -6.41
CA LYS A 46 2.30 -9.00 -5.47
C LYS A 46 2.67 -8.14 -4.27
N THR A 47 2.96 -6.86 -4.48
CA THR A 47 3.26 -5.93 -3.38
C THR A 47 2.08 -5.78 -2.44
N ILE A 48 0.86 -5.61 -2.97
CA ILE A 48 -0.38 -5.55 -2.18
C ILE A 48 -0.55 -6.84 -1.36
N LEU A 49 -0.44 -8.02 -1.97
CA LEU A 49 -0.59 -9.30 -1.25
C LEU A 49 0.42 -9.45 -0.11
N THR A 50 1.67 -9.04 -0.34
CA THR A 50 2.71 -9.05 0.68
C THR A 50 2.36 -8.11 1.83
N SER A 51 1.86 -6.91 1.53
CA SER A 51 1.44 -5.92 2.54
C SER A 51 0.23 -6.38 3.34
N LEU A 52 -0.71 -7.09 2.69
CA LEU A 52 -1.89 -7.66 3.35
C LEU A 52 -1.56 -8.88 4.22
N GLY A 53 -0.39 -9.49 4.06
CA GLY A 53 -0.01 -10.72 4.77
C GLY A 53 -0.93 -11.91 4.45
N VAL A 54 -1.50 -11.95 3.23
CA VAL A 54 -2.44 -13.01 2.82
C VAL A 54 -1.72 -14.35 2.78
N LYS A 55 -2.29 -15.33 3.49
CA LYS A 55 -1.87 -16.73 3.43
C LYS A 55 -2.91 -17.54 2.67
N VAL A 56 -2.46 -18.28 1.67
CA VAL A 56 -3.31 -19.22 0.93
C VAL A 56 -3.23 -20.59 1.57
N ASP A 57 -4.37 -21.14 1.92
CA ASP A 57 -4.46 -22.53 2.36
C ASP A 57 -5.32 -23.32 1.35
N LYS A 58 -4.65 -24.08 0.50
CA LYS A 58 -5.29 -24.90 -0.54
C LYS A 58 -6.05 -26.12 0.00
N ASN A 59 -5.77 -26.51 1.25
CA ASN A 59 -6.40 -27.67 1.89
C ASN A 59 -7.77 -27.35 2.50
N LEU A 60 -8.19 -26.08 2.47
CA LEU A 60 -9.50 -25.69 2.98
C LEU A 60 -10.62 -26.35 2.13
N LEU A 61 -11.52 -27.06 2.78
CA LEU A 61 -12.75 -27.58 2.14
C LEU A 61 -13.66 -26.42 1.70
N ALA A 62 -13.74 -25.36 2.51
CA ALA A 62 -14.45 -24.11 2.20
C ALA A 62 -13.54 -22.91 2.50
N GLY A 63 -13.55 -21.91 1.62
CA GLY A 63 -12.76 -20.70 1.77
C GLY A 63 -13.08 -19.67 0.69
N HIS A 64 -12.59 -18.47 0.91
CA HIS A 64 -12.82 -17.35 -0.01
C HIS A 64 -11.80 -17.35 -1.16
N SER A 65 -12.22 -16.85 -2.32
CA SER A 65 -11.32 -16.52 -3.43
C SER A 65 -11.14 -15.01 -3.49
N LEU A 66 -9.89 -14.57 -3.46
CA LEU A 66 -9.52 -13.15 -3.57
C LEU A 66 -9.08 -12.87 -5.01
N ILE A 67 -9.72 -11.91 -5.66
CA ILE A 67 -9.39 -11.46 -7.00
C ILE A 67 -8.89 -10.03 -6.89
N LEU A 68 -7.68 -9.77 -7.38
CA LEU A 68 -7.08 -8.44 -7.51
C LEU A 68 -6.85 -8.13 -8.98
N LYS A 69 -7.37 -7.00 -9.43
CA LYS A 69 -7.09 -6.46 -10.77
C LYS A 69 -6.53 -5.06 -10.63
N SER A 70 -5.27 -4.88 -11.02
CA SER A 70 -4.58 -3.59 -10.91
C SER A 70 -4.24 -2.98 -12.25
N LEU A 71 -4.27 -1.65 -12.29
CA LEU A 71 -3.89 -0.82 -13.42
C LEU A 71 -3.08 0.37 -12.92
N LYS A 72 -1.95 0.65 -13.59
CA LYS A 72 -1.17 1.87 -13.42
C LYS A 72 -1.32 2.76 -14.64
N ARG A 73 -1.50 4.06 -14.41
CA ARG A 73 -1.53 5.09 -15.46
C ARG A 73 -0.61 6.23 -15.10
N ILE A 74 0.06 6.79 -16.08
CA ILE A 74 0.83 8.03 -15.95
C ILE A 74 0.32 8.95 -17.06
N ASP A 75 -0.34 10.02 -16.68
CA ASP A 75 -0.92 10.98 -17.59
C ASP A 75 -0.10 12.29 -17.55
N VAL A 76 0.11 12.91 -18.70
CA VAL A 76 0.64 14.28 -18.78
C VAL A 76 -0.52 15.24 -18.52
N ILE A 77 -0.44 16.01 -17.44
CA ILE A 77 -1.49 16.94 -17.04
C ILE A 77 -1.19 18.39 -17.36
N SER A 78 0.07 18.72 -17.66
CA SER A 78 0.49 20.05 -18.06
C SER A 78 1.68 19.98 -19.03
N LYS A 79 1.78 20.96 -19.92
CA LYS A 79 2.89 21.13 -20.86
C LYS A 79 3.47 22.55 -20.75
N ASP A 80 4.75 22.68 -21.03
CA ASP A 80 5.44 23.97 -21.14
C ASP A 80 5.09 24.70 -22.46
N LYS A 81 5.67 25.88 -22.66
CA LYS A 81 5.49 26.71 -23.85
C LYS A 81 5.98 26.03 -25.14
N ASN A 82 6.87 25.03 -25.02
CA ASN A 82 7.46 24.28 -26.14
C ASN A 82 6.70 22.98 -26.39
N GLY A 83 5.63 22.69 -25.62
CA GLY A 83 4.85 21.46 -25.75
C GLY A 83 5.41 20.26 -24.98
N ASN A 84 6.52 20.41 -24.24
CA ASN A 84 7.08 19.35 -23.43
C ASN A 84 6.25 19.15 -22.15
N PRO A 85 6.16 17.91 -21.62
CA PRO A 85 5.50 17.66 -20.34
C PRO A 85 6.12 18.48 -19.22
N SER A 86 5.32 19.25 -18.49
CA SER A 86 5.74 20.01 -17.30
C SER A 86 5.19 19.43 -15.99
N ALA A 87 4.10 18.65 -16.06
CA ALA A 87 3.59 17.91 -14.90
C ALA A 87 2.92 16.60 -15.31
N TYR A 88 3.02 15.62 -14.42
CA TYR A 88 2.47 14.29 -14.56
C TYR A 88 1.51 13.97 -13.42
N LYS A 89 0.57 13.06 -13.69
CA LYS A 89 -0.28 12.41 -12.69
C LYS A 89 -0.11 10.91 -12.79
N THR A 90 0.38 10.29 -11.72
CA THR A 90 0.37 8.83 -11.58
C THR A 90 -0.89 8.41 -10.85
N SER A 91 -1.59 7.42 -11.39
CA SER A 91 -2.78 6.81 -10.79
C SER A 91 -2.58 5.31 -10.70
N ILE A 92 -2.90 4.74 -9.53
CA ILE A 92 -3.00 3.30 -9.32
C ILE A 92 -4.45 2.99 -8.99
N ILE A 93 -5.01 2.06 -9.72
CA ILE A 93 -6.40 1.62 -9.62
C ILE A 93 -6.37 0.13 -9.30
N VAL A 94 -7.09 -0.30 -8.27
CA VAL A 94 -7.15 -1.70 -7.87
C VAL A 94 -8.60 -2.09 -7.59
N ASP A 95 -9.11 -3.00 -8.42
CA ASP A 95 -10.38 -3.68 -8.16
C ASP A 95 -10.13 -4.89 -7.27
N VAL A 96 -10.85 -4.95 -6.17
CA VAL A 96 -10.79 -6.05 -5.20
C VAL A 96 -12.13 -6.74 -5.17
N SER A 97 -12.14 -8.05 -5.38
CA SER A 97 -13.33 -8.87 -5.22
C SER A 97 -13.02 -10.06 -4.32
N LEU A 98 -13.88 -10.28 -3.32
CA LEU A 98 -13.88 -11.45 -2.46
C LEU A 98 -15.10 -12.29 -2.79
N THR A 99 -14.89 -13.54 -3.13
CA THR A 99 -15.99 -14.45 -3.52
C THR A 99 -15.99 -15.71 -2.64
N GLU A 100 -17.16 -16.26 -2.42
CA GLU A 100 -17.37 -17.57 -1.80
C GLU A 100 -18.35 -18.38 -2.65
N LYS A 101 -17.98 -19.61 -3.01
CA LYS A 101 -18.80 -20.48 -3.88
C LYS A 101 -19.33 -19.72 -5.12
N GLU A 102 -18.42 -18.95 -5.78
CA GLU A 102 -18.69 -18.13 -6.97
C GLU A 102 -19.62 -16.92 -6.74
N ARG A 103 -20.08 -16.68 -5.52
CA ARG A 103 -20.86 -15.48 -5.19
C ARG A 103 -19.92 -14.38 -4.69
N ILE A 104 -20.10 -13.17 -5.20
CA ILE A 104 -19.38 -11.98 -4.71
C ILE A 104 -19.90 -11.63 -3.32
N ILE A 105 -19.00 -11.64 -2.32
CA ILE A 105 -19.30 -11.23 -0.96
C ILE A 105 -18.96 -9.76 -0.78
N LYS A 106 -17.79 -9.35 -1.31
CA LYS A 106 -17.31 -7.98 -1.27
C LYS A 106 -16.69 -7.62 -2.61
N GLN A 107 -16.96 -6.41 -3.08
CA GLN A 107 -16.31 -5.85 -4.26
C GLN A 107 -16.16 -4.33 -4.09
N LYS A 108 -14.97 -3.82 -4.37
CA LYS A 108 -14.70 -2.38 -4.35
C LYS A 108 -13.49 -2.03 -5.19
N GLU A 109 -13.59 -0.89 -5.88
CA GLU A 109 -12.46 -0.24 -6.53
C GLU A 109 -11.77 0.73 -5.56
N PHE A 110 -10.44 0.69 -5.55
CA PHE A 110 -9.58 1.61 -4.81
C PHE A 110 -8.72 2.38 -5.80
N VAL A 111 -8.69 3.69 -5.64
CA VAL A 111 -7.90 4.59 -6.48
C VAL A 111 -7.03 5.44 -5.57
N SER A 112 -5.75 5.55 -5.93
CA SER A 112 -4.84 6.53 -5.33
C SER A 112 -4.05 7.23 -6.44
N THR A 113 -3.87 8.53 -6.31
CA THR A 113 -3.25 9.38 -7.32
C THR A 113 -2.26 10.35 -6.72
N PHE A 114 -1.21 10.66 -7.47
CA PHE A 114 -0.24 11.68 -7.10
C PHE A 114 0.20 12.50 -8.30
N THR A 115 0.24 13.81 -8.15
CA THR A 115 0.69 14.77 -9.18
C THR A 115 2.08 15.28 -8.84
N TYR A 116 2.97 15.36 -9.83
CA TYR A 116 4.34 15.82 -9.66
C TYR A 116 4.84 16.54 -10.91
N ASN A 117 5.82 17.41 -10.74
CA ASN A 117 6.43 18.16 -11.84
C ASN A 117 7.41 17.27 -12.62
N ALA A 118 7.56 17.58 -13.90
CA ALA A 118 8.63 17.03 -14.73
C ALA A 118 9.99 17.50 -14.18
N SER A 119 11.04 16.73 -14.48
CA SER A 119 12.42 17.08 -14.20
C SER A 119 13.27 16.81 -15.43
N ASP A 120 14.21 17.69 -15.71
CA ASP A 120 15.17 17.52 -16.82
C ASP A 120 16.09 16.33 -16.58
N ASN A 121 16.35 15.98 -15.32
CA ASN A 121 17.11 14.80 -14.97
C ASN A 121 16.20 13.55 -14.97
N LYS A 122 16.28 12.81 -16.09
CA LYS A 122 15.46 11.59 -16.29
C LYS A 122 15.70 10.50 -15.26
N PHE A 123 16.93 10.39 -14.73
CA PHE A 123 17.24 9.41 -13.69
C PHE A 123 16.54 9.75 -12.37
N ASN A 124 16.66 11.00 -11.93
CA ASN A 124 15.99 11.46 -10.71
C ASN A 124 14.47 11.34 -10.84
N LEU A 125 13.92 11.70 -12.01
CA LEU A 125 12.48 11.56 -12.28
C LEU A 125 12.04 10.10 -12.17
N SER A 126 12.80 9.16 -12.74
CA SER A 126 12.48 7.73 -12.67
C SER A 126 12.50 7.19 -11.24
N GLN A 127 13.50 7.58 -10.43
CA GLN A 127 13.56 7.20 -9.01
C GLN A 127 12.40 7.79 -8.21
N TYR A 128 12.07 9.05 -8.47
CA TYR A 128 10.93 9.72 -7.85
C TYR A 128 9.60 9.02 -8.19
N GLN A 129 9.39 8.66 -9.45
CA GLN A 129 8.23 7.90 -9.90
C GLN A 129 8.09 6.54 -9.21
N LYS A 130 9.21 5.82 -9.00
CA LYS A 130 9.20 4.55 -8.25
C LYS A 130 8.78 4.75 -6.79
N ASN A 131 9.26 5.80 -6.14
CA ASN A 131 8.89 6.11 -4.76
C ASN A 131 7.41 6.49 -4.66
N ILE A 132 6.90 7.30 -5.61
CA ILE A 132 5.46 7.61 -5.70
C ILE A 132 4.65 6.32 -5.86
N GLU A 133 5.03 5.43 -6.79
CA GLU A 133 4.35 4.16 -7.00
C GLU A 133 4.25 3.34 -5.71
N LEU A 134 5.37 3.20 -4.98
CA LEU A 134 5.38 2.45 -3.71
C LEU A 134 4.46 3.09 -2.65
N ASN A 135 4.47 4.42 -2.54
CA ASN A 135 3.61 5.12 -1.59
C ASN A 135 2.12 4.94 -1.93
N LEU A 136 1.75 5.04 -3.21
CA LEU A 136 0.36 4.84 -3.66
C LEU A 136 -0.09 3.38 -3.43
N ILE A 137 0.79 2.40 -3.66
CA ILE A 137 0.50 0.98 -3.40
C ILE A 137 0.29 0.75 -1.90
N ASN A 138 1.12 1.34 -1.04
CA ASN A 138 0.99 1.20 0.41
C ASN A 138 -0.34 1.79 0.90
N GLU A 139 -0.68 3.00 0.44
CA GLU A 139 -1.95 3.65 0.77
C GLU A 139 -3.17 2.79 0.36
N ILE A 140 -3.15 2.24 -0.86
CA ILE A 140 -4.21 1.34 -1.34
C ILE A 140 -4.25 0.06 -0.50
N SER A 141 -3.09 -0.52 -0.18
CA SER A 141 -3.01 -1.75 0.62
C SER A 141 -3.64 -1.58 2.00
N GLU A 142 -3.41 -0.45 2.66
CA GLU A 142 -4.04 -0.13 3.94
C GLU A 142 -5.57 -0.01 3.81
N LYS A 143 -6.06 0.68 2.78
CA LYS A 143 -7.50 0.82 2.50
C LYS A 143 -8.15 -0.55 2.22
N ILE A 144 -7.48 -1.40 1.44
CA ILE A 144 -7.95 -2.78 1.15
C ILE A 144 -7.98 -3.61 2.43
N PHE A 145 -6.93 -3.51 3.27
CA PHE A 145 -6.86 -4.23 4.53
C PHE A 145 -8.03 -3.91 5.46
N ILE A 146 -8.32 -2.62 5.62
CA ILE A 146 -9.45 -2.16 6.43
C ILE A 146 -10.78 -2.68 5.84
N TYR A 147 -10.96 -2.56 4.53
CA TYR A 147 -12.18 -3.00 3.84
C TYR A 147 -12.42 -4.50 3.94
N LEU A 148 -11.38 -5.31 3.84
CA LEU A 148 -11.52 -6.76 3.94
C LEU A 148 -11.82 -7.22 5.37
N ARG A 149 -11.42 -6.44 6.39
CA ARG A 149 -11.71 -6.74 7.81
C ARG A 149 -13.08 -6.25 8.28
N SER A 150 -13.65 -5.23 7.64
CA SER A 150 -15.01 -4.75 7.96
C SER A 150 -16.06 -5.78 7.56
#